data_0de21ae0443d20f3a10d1db1c26e9950
#
_entry.id   0de21ae0443d20f3a10d1db1c26e9950
#
_cell.length_a   1.000
_cell.length_b   1.000
_cell.length_c   1.000
_cell.angle_alpha   90.00
_cell.angle_beta   90.00
_cell.angle_gamma   90.00
#
_symmetry.space_group_name_H-M   'P 1'
#
loop_
_entity.id
_entity.type
_entity.pdbx_description
1 polymer ?
#
loop_
_entity_poly.entity_id
_entity_poly.type
_entity_poly.pdbx_seq_one_letter_code
_entity_poly.pdbx_strand_id
1 'polypeptide(L)'
;MCRRWGSWWVGNRFAGSWLLGFRSWREAKRESPCSLLESLPMIFRSDNRSPGQIRPVNIVPDFISTAEGSALIEMGNTRVICTASVEEAVPQFLRNSGKGWISGEYGMLPRSTLTRTPRESTKGRPSGRTQEIQRLIGRSLRAVADLQGLGERTIWIDCDVIQADGGTRTASITGAFVALGLALQRLIDAGTLTTAPIKDFVAAISIGIVDGEVMLDLNYEEDSRAEVDMNFVMTSGNKIVELQATAERQVFDDTQLAKMMMLARQGIQSLIAKQQAVLGALALRQ
;
A
#
# COMPACT_ATOMS: atom_id res chain seq x y z
N MET A 1 -34.84 18.52 -46.54
CA MET A 1 -34.99 17.37 -47.46
C MET A 1 -34.97 16.13 -46.60
N CYS A 2 -36.07 15.67 -46.15
CA CYS A 2 -37.16 14.78 -46.55
C CYS A 2 -36.72 13.51 -47.25
N ARG A 3 -36.95 12.38 -46.59
CA ARG A 3 -37.72 11.18 -46.98
C ARG A 3 -37.27 10.01 -46.09
N ARG A 4 -38.01 9.46 -45.21
CA ARG A 4 -39.28 8.71 -45.03
C ARG A 4 -39.48 7.54 -46.03
N TRP A 5 -40.05 6.44 -45.45
CA TRP A 5 -40.74 5.22 -45.96
C TRP A 5 -39.89 3.93 -45.86
N GLY A 6 -40.39 2.78 -45.42
CA GLY A 6 -41.76 2.40 -45.07
C GLY A 6 -41.78 0.95 -44.53
N SER A 7 -42.83 0.69 -43.84
CA SER A 7 -43.30 -0.59 -43.28
C SER A 7 -43.75 -1.62 -44.31
N TRP A 8 -43.62 -2.91 -43.98
CA TRP A 8 -44.54 -3.94 -44.52
C TRP A 8 -44.86 -5.02 -43.51
N TRP A 9 -46.14 -5.15 -43.26
CA TRP A 9 -46.91 -6.18 -42.58
C TRP A 9 -47.19 -7.32 -43.53
N VAL A 10 -47.40 -8.57 -43.01
CA VAL A 10 -48.35 -9.65 -43.33
C VAL A 10 -47.81 -10.92 -42.70
N GLY A 11 -48.32 -11.65 -41.72
CA GLY A 11 -49.68 -12.14 -41.53
C GLY A 11 -49.83 -13.54 -42.15
N ASN A 12 -49.70 -14.61 -41.33
CA ASN A 12 -50.55 -15.77 -41.59
C ASN A 12 -50.72 -16.69 -40.36
N ARG A 13 -52.00 -16.95 -40.09
CA ARG A 13 -52.49 -17.93 -39.09
C ARG A 13 -52.42 -19.32 -39.71
N PHE A 14 -52.13 -20.33 -38.92
CA PHE A 14 -52.73 -21.63 -38.99
C PHE A 14 -52.99 -22.21 -37.62
N ALA A 15 -54.29 -22.50 -37.40
CA ALA A 15 -54.82 -23.22 -36.26
C ALA A 15 -54.71 -24.73 -36.47
N GLY A 16 -54.38 -25.47 -35.43
CA GLY A 16 -54.44 -26.95 -35.46
C GLY A 16 -54.38 -27.46 -34.01
N SER A 17 -55.60 -27.74 -33.53
CA SER A 17 -55.85 -28.45 -32.26
C SER A 17 -55.23 -29.85 -32.29
N TRP A 18 -54.81 -30.36 -31.14
CA TRP A 18 -55.15 -31.68 -30.62
C TRP A 18 -54.79 -31.79 -29.12
N LEU A 19 -55.77 -32.18 -28.37
CA LEU A 19 -55.84 -32.52 -26.96
C LEU A 19 -55.03 -33.78 -26.60
N LEU A 20 -54.76 -33.87 -25.29
CA LEU A 20 -54.51 -35.05 -24.43
C LEU A 20 -53.08 -35.26 -23.95
N GLY A 21 -52.94 -35.13 -22.66
CA GLY A 21 -51.80 -35.64 -21.88
C GLY A 21 -51.68 -35.07 -20.48
N PHE A 22 -52.78 -35.08 -19.68
CA PHE A 22 -52.67 -34.96 -18.21
C PHE A 22 -51.89 -36.14 -17.67
N ARG A 23 -50.64 -35.97 -17.26
CA ARG A 23 -49.95 -36.88 -16.33
C ARG A 23 -49.22 -36.09 -15.26
N SER A 24 -49.80 -36.29 -14.07
CA SER A 24 -49.21 -36.25 -12.72
C SER A 24 -48.08 -35.29 -12.41
N TRP A 25 -48.46 -34.15 -11.88
CA TRP A 25 -47.69 -33.38 -10.94
C TRP A 25 -47.63 -34.10 -9.59
N ARG A 26 -46.73 -35.03 -9.37
CA ARG A 26 -46.27 -35.45 -8.04
C ARG A 26 -44.91 -36.12 -8.19
N GLU A 27 -43.94 -35.52 -7.55
CA GLU A 27 -42.57 -35.95 -7.26
C GLU A 27 -41.45 -35.09 -7.88
N ALA A 28 -41.54 -33.77 -7.71
CA ALA A 28 -40.34 -33.00 -7.61
C ALA A 28 -39.84 -33.12 -6.17
N LYS A 29 -38.91 -34.02 -5.90
CA LYS A 29 -38.13 -34.08 -4.68
C LYS A 29 -37.57 -32.67 -4.43
N ARG A 30 -37.89 -32.14 -3.24
CA ARG A 30 -37.23 -30.98 -2.68
C ARG A 30 -35.74 -31.33 -2.46
N GLU A 31 -34.93 -31.10 -3.43
CA GLU A 31 -33.49 -30.98 -3.19
C GLU A 31 -33.28 -29.67 -2.40
N SER A 32 -32.82 -29.80 -1.19
CA SER A 32 -32.47 -28.69 -0.31
C SER A 32 -31.39 -27.87 -1.00
N PRO A 33 -31.47 -26.50 -1.04
CA PRO A 33 -30.41 -25.66 -1.58
C PRO A 33 -29.26 -25.50 -0.55
N CYS A 34 -28.74 -26.59 -0.04
CA CYS A 34 -27.70 -26.57 0.99
C CYS A 34 -26.52 -27.52 0.66
N SER A 35 -26.16 -27.67 -0.62
CA SER A 35 -25.01 -28.49 -1.00
C SER A 35 -24.16 -27.93 -2.14
N LEU A 36 -24.19 -26.61 -2.36
CA LEU A 36 -23.28 -25.95 -3.31
C LEU A 36 -22.47 -24.84 -2.60
N LEU A 37 -22.06 -25.06 -1.35
CA LEU A 37 -20.82 -24.52 -0.85
C LEU A 37 -19.73 -25.50 -1.31
N GLU A 38 -19.41 -25.47 -2.60
CA GLU A 38 -18.13 -25.96 -3.07
C GLU A 38 -17.09 -25.19 -2.24
N SER A 39 -16.43 -25.92 -1.35
CA SER A 39 -15.27 -25.44 -0.63
C SER A 39 -14.23 -25.04 -1.69
N LEU A 40 -14.19 -23.76 -2.03
CA LEU A 40 -13.05 -23.20 -2.74
C LEU A 40 -11.81 -23.70 -2.00
N PRO A 41 -10.82 -24.27 -2.68
CA PRO A 41 -9.62 -24.72 -2.01
C PRO A 41 -9.07 -23.52 -1.24
N MET A 42 -9.05 -23.60 0.09
CA MET A 42 -8.38 -22.59 0.89
C MET A 42 -6.90 -22.68 0.56
N ILE A 43 -6.41 -21.75 -0.25
CA ILE A 43 -4.97 -21.63 -0.52
C ILE A 43 -4.35 -21.18 0.79
N PHE A 44 -3.67 -22.11 1.46
CA PHE A 44 -2.91 -21.78 2.67
C PHE A 44 -1.61 -21.10 2.26
N ARG A 45 -1.41 -19.89 2.74
CA ARG A 45 -0.13 -19.19 2.67
C ARG A 45 0.92 -19.94 3.50
N SER A 46 2.20 -19.84 3.14
CA SER A 46 3.30 -20.58 3.83
C SER A 46 3.39 -20.28 5.33
N ASP A 47 2.85 -19.14 5.76
CA ASP A 47 2.79 -18.69 7.15
C ASP A 47 1.38 -18.82 7.79
N ASN A 48 0.47 -19.57 7.17
CA ASN A 48 -0.90 -19.82 7.60
C ASN A 48 -1.81 -18.57 7.70
N ARG A 49 -1.44 -17.44 7.08
CA ARG A 49 -2.33 -16.28 6.99
C ARG A 49 -3.44 -16.51 5.97
N SER A 50 -4.60 -15.89 6.20
CA SER A 50 -5.62 -15.76 5.16
C SER A 50 -5.18 -14.76 4.09
N PRO A 51 -5.73 -14.82 2.85
CA PRO A 51 -5.36 -13.90 1.77
C PRO A 51 -5.45 -12.42 2.12
N GLY A 52 -6.44 -12.01 2.92
CA GLY A 52 -6.63 -10.62 3.35
C GLY A 52 -5.91 -10.22 4.65
N GLN A 53 -5.08 -11.09 5.21
CA GLN A 53 -4.42 -10.85 6.48
C GLN A 53 -3.00 -10.29 6.29
N ILE A 54 -2.69 -9.21 7.01
CA ILE A 54 -1.32 -8.66 7.08
C ILE A 54 -0.47 -9.47 8.08
N ARG A 55 0.85 -9.44 7.89
CA ARG A 55 1.81 -9.97 8.86
C ARG A 55 1.70 -9.23 10.20
N PRO A 56 2.15 -9.82 11.31
CA PRO A 56 2.28 -9.08 12.57
C PRO A 56 3.12 -7.82 12.36
N VAL A 57 2.61 -6.67 12.83
CA VAL A 57 3.27 -5.37 12.70
C VAL A 57 3.61 -4.85 14.08
N ASN A 58 4.89 -4.51 14.27
CA ASN A 58 5.42 -3.85 15.45
C ASN A 58 6.19 -2.60 15.03
N ILE A 59 6.03 -1.48 15.77
CA ILE A 59 6.76 -0.24 15.54
C ILE A 59 7.34 0.18 16.87
N VAL A 60 8.67 0.24 16.96
CA VAL A 60 9.40 0.66 18.15
C VAL A 60 9.89 2.09 17.91
N PRO A 61 9.31 3.10 18.59
CA PRO A 61 9.76 4.49 18.46
C PRO A 61 11.09 4.71 19.16
N ASP A 62 11.75 5.81 18.84
CA ASP A 62 13.01 6.28 19.45
C ASP A 62 14.13 5.22 19.43
N PHE A 63 14.16 4.41 18.38
CA PHE A 63 15.12 3.32 18.25
C PHE A 63 16.57 3.80 18.12
N ILE A 64 16.79 4.93 17.46
CA ILE A 64 18.09 5.62 17.34
C ILE A 64 18.01 6.92 18.14
N SER A 65 18.76 7.02 19.21
CA SER A 65 18.69 8.13 20.16
C SER A 65 19.30 9.45 19.65
N THR A 66 20.11 9.41 18.60
CA THR A 66 20.81 10.57 18.04
C THR A 66 20.01 11.30 16.95
N ALA A 67 18.97 10.66 16.39
CA ALA A 67 18.11 11.28 15.38
C ALA A 67 16.98 12.08 16.04
N GLU A 68 16.49 13.14 15.39
CA GLU A 68 15.33 13.91 15.86
C GLU A 68 14.05 13.08 15.88
N GLY A 69 13.95 12.05 15.02
CA GLY A 69 12.91 11.04 15.10
C GLY A 69 13.42 9.72 14.58
N SER A 70 13.02 8.62 15.19
CA SER A 70 13.41 7.30 14.68
C SER A 70 12.39 6.23 15.04
N ALA A 71 12.29 5.21 14.20
CA ALA A 71 11.46 4.05 14.43
C ALA A 71 12.10 2.81 13.82
N LEU A 72 12.03 1.68 14.51
CA LEU A 72 12.18 0.36 13.91
C LEU A 72 10.79 -0.15 13.58
N ILE A 73 10.52 -0.39 12.30
CA ILE A 73 9.31 -1.08 11.86
C ILE A 73 9.63 -2.55 11.54
N GLU A 74 8.79 -3.44 12.05
CA GLU A 74 8.81 -4.87 11.78
C GLU A 74 7.46 -5.27 11.17
N MET A 75 7.49 -5.89 10.00
CA MET A 75 6.33 -6.49 9.33
C MET A 75 6.66 -7.96 9.04
N GLY A 76 6.23 -8.86 9.95
CA GLY A 76 6.71 -10.22 9.96
C GLY A 76 8.24 -10.26 10.13
N ASN A 77 8.93 -10.83 9.14
CA ASN A 77 10.39 -10.89 9.13
C ASN A 77 11.05 -9.67 8.45
N THR A 78 10.29 -8.80 7.81
CA THR A 78 10.84 -7.54 7.25
C THR A 78 11.08 -6.54 8.37
N ARG A 79 12.30 -5.99 8.46
CA ARG A 79 12.73 -5.03 9.47
C ARG A 79 13.43 -3.87 8.81
N VAL A 80 12.97 -2.66 9.12
CA VAL A 80 13.54 -1.41 8.57
C VAL A 80 13.74 -0.43 9.71
N ILE A 81 14.95 0.14 9.81
CA ILE A 81 15.19 1.31 10.65
C ILE A 81 14.88 2.54 9.80
N CYS A 82 14.05 3.43 10.34
CA CYS A 82 13.73 4.72 9.73
C CYS A 82 14.16 5.82 10.68
N THR A 83 14.94 6.79 10.17
CA THR A 83 15.33 7.99 10.95
C THR A 83 14.86 9.24 10.22
N ALA A 84 14.65 10.30 10.99
CA ALA A 84 14.36 11.64 10.51
C ALA A 84 15.34 12.61 11.15
N SER A 85 16.15 13.29 10.34
CA SER A 85 17.11 14.31 10.74
C SER A 85 16.68 15.66 10.21
N VAL A 86 16.75 16.69 11.06
CA VAL A 86 16.32 18.05 10.73
C VAL A 86 17.52 18.93 10.43
N GLU A 87 17.53 19.56 9.26
CA GLU A 87 18.53 20.52 8.83
C GLU A 87 17.88 21.90 8.65
N GLU A 88 18.41 22.95 9.30
CA GLU A 88 17.92 24.34 9.19
C GLU A 88 18.39 25.00 7.88
N ALA A 89 18.28 24.26 6.78
CA ALA A 89 18.57 24.69 5.42
C ALA A 89 17.67 23.98 4.42
N VAL A 90 17.48 24.61 3.25
CA VAL A 90 16.73 24.01 2.15
C VAL A 90 17.59 23.88 0.90
N PRO A 91 17.29 22.93 0.00
CA PRO A 91 17.95 22.84 -1.29
C PRO A 91 17.91 24.17 -2.06
N GLN A 92 18.91 24.42 -2.91
CA GLN A 92 19.08 25.70 -3.63
C GLN A 92 17.82 26.15 -4.37
N PHE A 93 17.04 25.22 -4.93
CA PHE A 93 15.81 25.53 -5.68
C PHE A 93 14.63 25.98 -4.81
N LEU A 94 14.74 25.88 -3.47
CA LEU A 94 13.72 26.33 -2.50
C LEU A 94 14.16 27.52 -1.66
N ARG A 95 15.38 28.02 -1.82
CA ARG A 95 15.86 29.18 -1.05
C ARG A 95 14.97 30.39 -1.25
N ASN A 96 14.64 31.07 -0.17
CA ASN A 96 13.74 32.24 -0.14
C ASN A 96 12.30 31.95 -0.63
N SER A 97 11.87 30.68 -0.64
CA SER A 97 10.49 30.31 -0.97
C SER A 97 9.59 30.25 0.26
N GLY A 98 10.16 30.25 1.47
CA GLY A 98 9.45 30.02 2.73
C GLY A 98 8.93 28.57 2.89
N LYS A 99 9.41 27.64 2.04
CA LYS A 99 8.98 26.23 2.04
C LYS A 99 10.10 25.32 2.47
N GLY A 100 9.74 24.33 3.29
CA GLY A 100 10.64 23.25 3.62
C GLY A 100 10.65 22.13 2.60
N TRP A 101 11.44 21.10 2.88
CA TRP A 101 11.58 19.93 2.05
C TRP A 101 11.64 18.64 2.88
N ILE A 102 11.22 17.53 2.31
CA ILE A 102 11.40 16.20 2.86
C ILE A 102 12.07 15.36 1.79
N SER A 103 13.28 14.86 2.09
CA SER A 103 14.04 13.97 1.23
C SER A 103 14.00 12.55 1.80
N GLY A 104 13.96 11.54 0.95
CA GLY A 104 14.01 10.14 1.37
C GLY A 104 15.24 9.46 0.80
N GLU A 105 15.97 8.78 1.66
CA GLU A 105 17.05 7.87 1.32
C GLU A 105 16.62 6.43 1.65
N TYR A 106 17.18 5.47 0.91
CA TYR A 106 16.86 4.06 1.12
C TYR A 106 18.09 3.21 0.84
N GLY A 107 18.34 2.27 1.73
CA GLY A 107 19.42 1.31 1.58
C GLY A 107 19.07 -0.06 2.14
N MET A 108 19.83 -1.07 1.69
CA MET A 108 19.72 -2.43 2.23
C MET A 108 21.08 -2.87 2.75
N LEU A 109 21.10 -3.42 3.97
CA LEU A 109 22.33 -4.04 4.47
C LEU A 109 22.74 -5.24 3.61
N PRO A 110 24.04 -5.50 3.42
CA PRO A 110 24.50 -6.61 2.59
C PRO A 110 23.92 -7.97 2.94
N ARG A 111 23.58 -8.20 4.21
CA ARG A 111 22.99 -9.45 4.73
C ARG A 111 21.53 -9.29 5.13
N SER A 112 20.86 -8.27 4.66
CA SER A 112 19.41 -8.15 4.84
C SER A 112 18.63 -9.24 4.08
N THR A 113 19.24 -9.84 3.06
CA THR A 113 18.70 -10.93 2.23
C THR A 113 19.39 -12.27 2.52
N LEU A 114 18.79 -13.38 2.06
CA LEU A 114 19.34 -14.74 2.23
C LEU A 114 20.75 -14.86 1.68
N THR A 115 21.03 -14.25 0.53
CA THR A 115 22.37 -14.17 -0.06
C THR A 115 22.93 -12.77 0.14
N ARG A 116 24.27 -12.68 0.40
CA ARG A 116 24.92 -11.40 0.57
C ARG A 116 24.90 -10.59 -0.72
N THR A 117 24.38 -9.37 -0.67
CA THR A 117 24.46 -8.39 -1.76
C THR A 117 25.63 -7.42 -1.52
N PRO A 118 26.36 -6.97 -2.56
CA PRO A 118 27.38 -5.93 -2.40
C PRO A 118 26.76 -4.62 -1.95
N ARG A 119 27.49 -3.82 -1.15
CA ARG A 119 27.03 -2.45 -0.81
C ARG A 119 27.00 -1.59 -2.07
N GLU A 120 25.96 -0.77 -2.23
CA GLU A 120 25.83 0.11 -3.38
C GLU A 120 26.94 1.17 -3.44
N SER A 121 27.42 1.61 -2.27
CA SER A 121 28.57 2.53 -2.17
C SER A 121 29.85 2.00 -2.85
N THR A 122 30.04 0.68 -2.87
CA THR A 122 31.19 0.06 -3.58
C THR A 122 30.99 0.03 -5.10
N LYS A 123 29.78 0.21 -5.59
CA LYS A 123 29.44 0.31 -7.02
C LYS A 123 29.51 1.77 -7.55
N GLY A 124 29.75 2.74 -6.67
CA GLY A 124 29.91 4.15 -7.00
C GLY A 124 28.60 4.93 -7.22
N ARG A 125 27.45 4.27 -7.36
CA ARG A 125 26.15 4.93 -7.50
C ARG A 125 25.02 4.01 -7.02
N PRO A 126 23.90 4.59 -6.50
CA PRO A 126 22.70 3.83 -6.18
C PRO A 126 22.09 3.17 -7.43
N SER A 127 21.48 2.01 -7.26
CA SER A 127 20.74 1.33 -8.33
C SER A 127 19.49 2.11 -8.74
N GLY A 128 18.96 1.84 -9.94
CA GLY A 128 17.70 2.44 -10.38
C GLY A 128 16.54 2.13 -9.43
N ARG A 129 16.50 0.90 -8.90
CA ARG A 129 15.52 0.48 -7.88
C ARG A 129 15.64 1.32 -6.60
N THR A 130 16.84 1.52 -6.09
CA THR A 130 17.08 2.34 -4.90
C THR A 130 16.62 3.77 -5.11
N GLN A 131 16.97 4.39 -6.25
CA GLN A 131 16.54 5.75 -6.59
C GLN A 131 15.02 5.87 -6.74
N GLU A 132 14.36 4.85 -7.29
CA GLU A 132 12.89 4.80 -7.39
C GLU A 132 12.26 4.79 -6.01
N ILE A 133 12.74 3.93 -5.11
CA ILE A 133 12.22 3.81 -3.74
C ILE A 133 12.45 5.10 -2.94
N GLN A 134 13.62 5.72 -3.04
CA GLN A 134 13.91 7.02 -2.43
C GLN A 134 12.91 8.10 -2.87
N ARG A 135 12.63 8.18 -4.18
CA ARG A 135 11.63 9.11 -4.72
C ARG A 135 10.23 8.81 -4.22
N LEU A 136 9.87 7.52 -4.12
CA LEU A 136 8.58 7.07 -3.63
C LEU A 136 8.38 7.45 -2.15
N ILE A 137 9.37 7.21 -1.27
CA ILE A 137 9.33 7.60 0.14
C ILE A 137 9.14 9.12 0.25
N GLY A 138 10.03 9.91 -0.37
CA GLY A 138 9.97 11.36 -0.30
C GLY A 138 8.64 11.91 -0.83
N ARG A 139 8.12 11.40 -1.96
CA ARG A 139 6.83 11.82 -2.52
C ARG A 139 5.67 11.48 -1.60
N SER A 140 5.65 10.28 -1.01
CA SER A 140 4.60 9.83 -0.11
C SER A 140 4.48 10.72 1.13
N LEU A 141 5.60 11.08 1.74
CA LEU A 141 5.63 11.96 2.91
C LEU A 141 5.26 13.40 2.56
N ARG A 142 5.77 13.93 1.45
CA ARG A 142 5.41 15.29 1.00
C ARG A 142 3.94 15.43 0.63
N ALA A 143 3.28 14.38 0.18
CA ALA A 143 1.85 14.41 -0.14
C ALA A 143 0.98 14.74 1.06
N VAL A 144 1.40 14.38 2.26
CA VAL A 144 0.67 14.61 3.52
C VAL A 144 1.27 15.72 4.37
N ALA A 145 2.42 16.30 4.00
CA ALA A 145 3.06 17.39 4.72
C ALA A 145 2.57 18.76 4.23
N ASP A 146 2.56 19.74 5.14
CA ASP A 146 2.48 21.16 4.81
C ASP A 146 3.90 21.75 4.76
N LEU A 147 4.47 21.80 3.57
CA LEU A 147 5.83 22.30 3.39
C LEU A 147 6.01 23.78 3.71
N GLN A 148 4.94 24.60 3.67
CA GLN A 148 4.99 25.98 4.13
C GLN A 148 5.00 26.04 5.66
N GLY A 149 4.19 25.23 6.32
CA GLY A 149 4.18 25.13 7.78
C GLY A 149 5.47 24.57 8.35
N LEU A 150 6.25 23.81 7.57
CA LEU A 150 7.58 23.33 7.96
C LEU A 150 8.62 24.48 7.98
N GLY A 151 8.43 25.54 7.17
CA GLY A 151 9.43 26.60 7.00
C GLY A 151 10.67 26.13 6.23
N GLU A 152 11.67 26.97 6.07
CA GLU A 152 12.89 26.65 5.29
C GLU A 152 13.80 25.64 6.01
N ARG A 153 13.29 24.43 6.23
CA ARG A 153 14.01 23.26 6.79
C ARG A 153 13.96 22.08 5.86
N THR A 154 14.99 21.28 5.88
CA THR A 154 14.97 19.96 5.22
C THR A 154 14.88 18.87 6.28
N ILE A 155 13.95 17.94 6.10
CA ILE A 155 13.93 16.70 6.87
C ILE A 155 14.47 15.59 5.98
N TRP A 156 15.58 15.01 6.41
CA TRP A 156 16.18 13.85 5.78
C TRP A 156 15.60 12.59 6.41
N ILE A 157 15.03 11.74 5.59
CA ILE A 157 14.49 10.46 6.02
C ILE A 157 15.40 9.38 5.49
N ASP A 158 16.03 8.65 6.38
CA ASP A 158 16.88 7.51 6.03
C ASP A 158 16.15 6.20 6.39
N CYS A 159 16.05 5.29 5.43
CA CYS A 159 15.40 4.00 5.58
C CYS A 159 16.40 2.88 5.30
N ASP A 160 16.89 2.22 6.35
CA ASP A 160 17.85 1.12 6.25
C ASP A 160 17.18 -0.23 6.52
N VAL A 161 17.12 -1.06 5.49
CA VAL A 161 16.59 -2.42 5.60
C VAL A 161 17.63 -3.32 6.25
N ILE A 162 17.36 -3.77 7.47
CA ILE A 162 18.22 -4.69 8.20
C ILE A 162 17.88 -6.16 7.95
N GLN A 163 16.62 -6.44 7.62
CA GLN A 163 16.14 -7.75 7.21
C GLN A 163 15.01 -7.61 6.19
N ALA A 164 15.08 -8.32 5.07
CA ALA A 164 14.12 -8.26 3.97
C ALA A 164 13.39 -9.60 3.80
N ASP A 165 12.04 -9.53 3.87
CA ASP A 165 11.13 -10.64 3.60
C ASP A 165 9.87 -10.13 2.89
N GLY A 166 10.03 -9.52 1.71
CA GLY A 166 8.96 -8.85 0.97
C GLY A 166 8.52 -7.52 1.57
N GLY A 167 7.94 -6.62 0.77
CA GLY A 167 7.34 -5.37 1.22
C GLY A 167 8.30 -4.35 1.85
N THR A 168 9.60 -4.36 1.54
CA THR A 168 10.58 -3.45 2.17
C THR A 168 10.29 -1.99 1.89
N ARG A 169 9.88 -1.62 0.65
CA ARG A 169 9.54 -0.24 0.28
C ARG A 169 8.30 0.28 1.00
N THR A 170 7.30 -0.57 1.18
CA THR A 170 6.05 -0.21 1.86
C THR A 170 6.25 -0.10 3.37
N ALA A 171 7.03 -0.99 3.96
CA ALA A 171 7.47 -0.89 5.35
C ALA A 171 8.27 0.41 5.59
N SER A 172 9.19 0.76 4.68
CA SER A 172 9.96 2.01 4.75
C SER A 172 9.06 3.24 4.79
N ILE A 173 8.06 3.35 3.90
CA ILE A 173 7.13 4.49 3.90
C ILE A 173 6.35 4.57 5.21
N THR A 174 5.85 3.43 5.69
CA THR A 174 5.04 3.35 6.91
C THR A 174 5.87 3.70 8.16
N GLY A 175 7.10 3.19 8.27
CA GLY A 175 8.03 3.52 9.36
C GLY A 175 8.58 4.94 9.27
N ALA A 176 8.90 5.41 8.07
CA ALA A 176 9.36 6.77 7.81
C ALA A 176 8.36 7.84 8.27
N PHE A 177 7.05 7.57 8.08
CA PHE A 177 6.03 8.49 8.59
C PHE A 177 6.06 8.59 10.12
N VAL A 178 6.31 7.48 10.83
CA VAL A 178 6.45 7.51 12.30
C VAL A 178 7.70 8.28 12.71
N ALA A 179 8.85 8.05 12.08
CA ALA A 179 10.07 8.80 12.34
C ALA A 179 9.87 10.31 12.09
N LEU A 180 9.21 10.68 10.99
CA LEU A 180 8.85 12.06 10.68
C LEU A 180 7.95 12.66 11.79
N GLY A 181 6.91 11.95 12.21
CA GLY A 181 6.00 12.41 13.27
C GLY A 181 6.71 12.67 14.59
N LEU A 182 7.63 11.80 15.00
CA LEU A 182 8.44 11.95 16.20
C LEU A 182 9.40 13.15 16.11
N ALA A 183 10.05 13.34 14.95
CA ALA A 183 10.92 14.51 14.73
C ALA A 183 10.12 15.82 14.81
N LEU A 184 8.95 15.88 14.22
CA LEU A 184 8.08 17.06 14.29
C LEU A 184 7.58 17.31 15.73
N GLN A 185 7.29 16.27 16.50
CA GLN A 185 6.91 16.41 17.89
C GLN A 185 8.06 17.01 18.70
N ARG A 186 9.31 16.57 18.50
CA ARG A 186 10.49 17.20 19.16
C ARG A 186 10.67 18.67 18.79
N LEU A 187 10.40 19.07 17.54
CA LEU A 187 10.43 20.47 17.14
C LEU A 187 9.34 21.30 17.82
N ILE A 188 8.17 20.71 18.08
CA ILE A 188 7.09 21.36 18.85
C ILE A 188 7.50 21.49 20.31
N ASP A 189 8.01 20.43 20.92
CA ASP A 189 8.45 20.41 22.31
C ASP A 189 9.61 21.41 22.58
N ALA A 190 10.47 21.62 21.57
CA ALA A 190 11.52 22.63 21.58
C ALA A 190 11.00 24.07 21.30
N GLY A 191 9.71 24.25 21.03
CA GLY A 191 9.12 25.55 20.70
C GLY A 191 9.46 26.07 19.30
N THR A 192 10.09 25.26 18.45
CA THR A 192 10.47 25.63 17.08
C THR A 192 9.27 25.63 16.14
N LEU A 193 8.32 24.73 16.36
CA LEU A 193 7.04 24.68 15.68
C LEU A 193 5.90 24.80 16.70
N THR A 194 4.78 25.36 16.29
CA THR A 194 3.57 25.47 17.13
C THR A 194 2.64 24.27 16.96
N THR A 195 2.64 23.67 15.78
CA THR A 195 1.82 22.51 15.41
C THR A 195 2.58 21.65 14.42
N ALA A 196 2.29 20.36 14.38
CA ALA A 196 2.87 19.47 13.36
C ALA A 196 2.36 19.87 11.97
N PRO A 197 3.26 20.18 11.01
CA PRO A 197 2.87 20.53 9.65
C PRO A 197 2.52 19.27 8.83
N ILE A 198 1.62 18.44 9.34
CA ILE A 198 1.09 17.21 8.74
C ILE A 198 -0.41 17.34 8.58
N LYS A 199 -0.91 17.04 7.40
CA LYS A 199 -2.34 17.13 7.02
C LYS A 199 -3.09 15.81 7.23
N ASP A 200 -2.40 14.68 7.11
CA ASP A 200 -3.00 13.36 7.16
C ASP A 200 -1.93 12.31 7.48
N PHE A 201 -2.34 11.14 7.96
CA PHE A 201 -1.46 9.97 8.05
C PHE A 201 -1.27 9.34 6.69
N VAL A 202 -0.14 8.68 6.48
CA VAL A 202 0.13 7.92 5.25
C VAL A 202 0.78 6.59 5.59
N ALA A 203 0.31 5.54 4.94
CA ALA A 203 0.91 4.22 5.01
C ALA A 203 0.93 3.56 3.64
N ALA A 204 1.73 2.52 3.50
CA ALA A 204 1.87 1.76 2.27
C ALA A 204 1.85 0.26 2.55
N ILE A 205 1.33 -0.50 1.58
CA ILE A 205 1.26 -1.95 1.66
C ILE A 205 1.51 -2.59 0.30
N SER A 206 2.12 -3.79 0.30
CA SER A 206 2.21 -4.62 -0.90
C SER A 206 0.99 -5.53 -1.01
N ILE A 207 0.62 -5.85 -2.22
CA ILE A 207 -0.47 -6.75 -2.54
C ILE A 207 -0.21 -7.34 -3.92
N GLY A 208 -0.65 -8.55 -4.18
CA GLY A 208 -0.43 -9.16 -5.48
C GLY A 208 -1.40 -10.28 -5.77
N ILE A 209 -1.23 -10.88 -6.95
CA ILE A 209 -1.91 -12.10 -7.35
C ILE A 209 -0.88 -13.21 -7.33
N VAL A 210 -1.15 -14.25 -6.55
CA VAL A 210 -0.28 -15.41 -6.39
C VAL A 210 -1.14 -16.67 -6.55
N ASP A 211 -0.77 -17.52 -7.50
CA ASP A 211 -1.54 -18.73 -7.85
C ASP A 211 -3.03 -18.42 -8.12
N GLY A 212 -3.30 -17.30 -8.83
CA GLY A 212 -4.64 -16.82 -9.19
C GLY A 212 -5.42 -16.15 -8.05
N GLU A 213 -4.91 -16.09 -6.82
CA GLU A 213 -5.60 -15.49 -5.67
C GLU A 213 -4.97 -14.15 -5.28
N VAL A 214 -5.83 -13.16 -4.96
CA VAL A 214 -5.38 -11.85 -4.48
C VAL A 214 -4.94 -11.97 -3.02
N MET A 215 -3.69 -11.67 -2.74
CA MET A 215 -3.06 -11.76 -1.41
C MET A 215 -2.52 -10.42 -0.95
N LEU A 216 -2.87 -10.04 0.27
CA LEU A 216 -2.42 -8.81 0.94
C LEU A 216 -1.10 -9.05 1.67
N ASP A 217 -0.19 -8.07 1.63
CA ASP A 217 1.08 -8.06 2.35
C ASP A 217 1.93 -9.30 2.06
N LEU A 218 2.49 -9.33 0.84
CA LEU A 218 3.29 -10.47 0.36
C LEU A 218 4.60 -10.59 1.13
N ASN A 219 4.94 -11.81 1.56
CA ASN A 219 6.28 -12.15 1.98
C ASN A 219 7.17 -12.38 0.75
N TYR A 220 8.49 -12.64 0.94
CA TYR A 220 9.42 -12.79 -0.16
C TYR A 220 9.10 -13.99 -1.06
N GLU A 221 8.66 -15.10 -0.49
CA GLU A 221 8.30 -16.31 -1.25
C GLU A 221 7.10 -16.04 -2.16
N GLU A 222 6.08 -15.36 -1.67
CA GLU A 222 4.89 -14.97 -2.42
C GLU A 222 5.22 -13.92 -3.50
N ASP A 223 5.96 -12.86 -3.12
CA ASP A 223 6.39 -11.78 -4.00
C ASP A 223 7.21 -12.33 -5.20
N SER A 224 8.12 -13.27 -4.94
CA SER A 224 8.95 -13.90 -5.99
C SER A 224 8.16 -14.73 -7.00
N ARG A 225 6.99 -15.22 -6.64
CA ARG A 225 6.09 -16.02 -7.49
C ARG A 225 4.93 -15.24 -8.04
N ALA A 226 4.72 -14.03 -7.55
CA ALA A 226 3.56 -13.22 -7.91
C ALA A 226 3.39 -13.08 -9.43
N GLU A 227 2.17 -13.21 -9.88
CA GLU A 227 1.74 -12.96 -11.26
C GLU A 227 1.59 -11.46 -11.49
N VAL A 228 1.12 -10.77 -10.44
CA VAL A 228 0.96 -9.32 -10.38
C VAL A 228 1.51 -8.83 -9.04
N ASP A 229 2.38 -7.82 -9.06
CA ASP A 229 2.83 -7.08 -7.87
C ASP A 229 2.23 -5.68 -7.88
N MET A 230 1.64 -5.27 -6.76
CA MET A 230 1.12 -3.93 -6.57
C MET A 230 1.61 -3.34 -5.25
N ASN A 231 2.12 -2.12 -5.30
CA ASN A 231 2.41 -1.30 -4.15
C ASN A 231 1.39 -0.16 -4.07
N PHE A 232 0.74 -0.03 -2.93
CA PHE A 232 -0.34 0.92 -2.73
C PHE A 232 -0.04 1.84 -1.57
N VAL A 233 -0.08 3.16 -1.80
CA VAL A 233 0.15 4.19 -0.80
C VAL A 233 -1.11 5.04 -0.68
N MET A 234 -1.62 5.17 0.53
CA MET A 234 -2.88 5.87 0.78
C MET A 234 -2.85 6.61 2.13
N THR A 235 -3.64 7.67 2.23
CA THR A 235 -3.81 8.46 3.45
C THR A 235 -4.94 7.90 4.33
N SER A 236 -5.00 8.32 5.62
CA SER A 236 -6.09 7.96 6.53
C SER A 236 -7.45 8.45 6.03
N GLY A 237 -7.47 9.57 5.30
CA GLY A 237 -8.67 10.08 4.61
C GLY A 237 -9.03 9.35 3.32
N ASN A 238 -8.52 8.14 3.10
CA ASN A 238 -8.77 7.30 1.92
C ASN A 238 -8.34 7.91 0.57
N LYS A 239 -7.44 8.89 0.57
CA LYS A 239 -6.89 9.49 -0.66
C LYS A 239 -5.69 8.68 -1.12
N ILE A 240 -5.66 8.34 -2.41
CA ILE A 240 -4.55 7.59 -3.01
C ILE A 240 -3.39 8.56 -3.25
N VAL A 241 -2.21 8.21 -2.75
CA VAL A 241 -0.97 8.93 -3.00
C VAL A 241 -0.25 8.33 -4.20
N GLU A 242 -0.16 6.98 -4.23
CA GLU A 242 0.45 6.27 -5.34
C GLU A 242 -0.15 4.87 -5.48
N LEU A 243 -0.28 4.43 -6.70
CA LEU A 243 -0.64 3.08 -7.08
C LEU A 243 0.34 2.63 -8.16
N GLN A 244 1.15 1.63 -7.86
CA GLN A 244 2.07 1.01 -8.79
C GLN A 244 1.71 -0.46 -8.90
N ALA A 245 1.20 -0.89 -10.06
CA ALA A 245 0.83 -2.27 -10.31
C ALA A 245 1.53 -2.76 -11.59
N THR A 246 2.14 -3.92 -11.52
CA THR A 246 2.90 -4.52 -12.61
C THR A 246 2.48 -5.96 -12.81
N ALA A 247 2.11 -6.30 -14.03
CA ALA A 247 1.90 -7.67 -14.46
C ALA A 247 3.26 -8.32 -14.74
N GLU A 248 3.75 -9.15 -13.82
CA GLU A 248 5.07 -9.79 -13.94
C GLU A 248 5.01 -11.05 -14.81
N ARG A 249 3.91 -11.79 -14.74
CA ARG A 249 3.73 -13.05 -15.45
C ARG A 249 2.41 -13.17 -16.18
N GLN A 250 1.33 -12.61 -15.64
CA GLN A 250 -0.01 -12.65 -16.21
C GLN A 250 -0.64 -11.27 -16.11
N VAL A 251 -1.41 -10.89 -17.15
CA VAL A 251 -2.22 -9.67 -17.13
C VAL A 251 -3.37 -9.81 -16.14
N PHE A 252 -3.85 -8.70 -15.63
CA PHE A 252 -4.98 -8.65 -14.69
C PHE A 252 -6.06 -7.72 -15.21
N ASP A 253 -7.29 -7.96 -14.78
CA ASP A 253 -8.48 -7.21 -15.18
C ASP A 253 -8.94 -6.21 -14.11
N ASP A 254 -9.98 -5.43 -14.47
CA ASP A 254 -10.56 -4.42 -13.56
C ASP A 254 -11.15 -5.04 -12.29
N THR A 255 -11.67 -6.26 -12.34
CA THR A 255 -12.24 -6.97 -11.18
C THR A 255 -11.14 -7.34 -10.19
N GLN A 256 -10.05 -7.87 -10.70
CA GLN A 256 -8.86 -8.18 -9.91
C GLN A 256 -8.24 -6.93 -9.30
N LEU A 257 -8.13 -5.84 -10.09
CA LEU A 257 -7.66 -4.55 -9.59
C LEU A 257 -8.57 -4.02 -8.46
N ALA A 258 -9.89 -4.08 -8.65
CA ALA A 258 -10.84 -3.64 -7.62
C ALA A 258 -10.71 -4.47 -6.33
N LYS A 259 -10.54 -5.80 -6.42
CA LYS A 259 -10.30 -6.68 -5.27
C LYS A 259 -8.99 -6.34 -4.56
N MET A 260 -7.90 -6.13 -5.31
CA MET A 260 -6.62 -5.69 -4.76
C MET A 260 -6.76 -4.36 -4.02
N MET A 261 -7.38 -3.35 -4.63
CA MET A 261 -7.58 -2.04 -3.99
C MET A 261 -8.43 -2.12 -2.72
N MET A 262 -9.45 -2.97 -2.70
CA MET A 262 -10.30 -3.16 -1.51
C MET A 262 -9.49 -3.73 -0.34
N LEU A 263 -8.71 -4.79 -0.57
CA LEU A 263 -7.87 -5.40 0.46
C LEU A 263 -6.72 -4.46 0.90
N ALA A 264 -6.11 -3.75 -0.05
CA ALA A 264 -5.06 -2.76 0.26
C ALA A 264 -5.56 -1.66 1.20
N ARG A 265 -6.79 -1.16 0.99
CA ARG A 265 -7.42 -0.17 1.90
C ARG A 265 -7.55 -0.70 3.33
N GLN A 266 -7.99 -1.95 3.49
CA GLN A 266 -8.12 -2.58 4.82
C GLN A 266 -6.75 -2.71 5.49
N GLY A 267 -5.73 -3.17 4.75
CA GLY A 267 -4.36 -3.28 5.25
C GLY A 267 -3.79 -1.92 5.68
N ILE A 268 -3.97 -0.88 4.86
CA ILE A 268 -3.48 0.47 5.18
C ILE A 268 -4.17 1.04 6.42
N GLN A 269 -5.49 0.86 6.58
CA GLN A 269 -6.17 1.31 7.80
C GLN A 269 -5.61 0.63 9.06
N SER A 270 -5.29 -0.66 8.96
CA SER A 270 -4.64 -1.39 10.05
C SER A 270 -3.25 -0.84 10.38
N LEU A 271 -2.45 -0.48 9.36
CA LEU A 271 -1.13 0.13 9.53
C LEU A 271 -1.22 1.54 10.14
N ILE A 272 -2.17 2.35 9.68
CA ILE A 272 -2.41 3.70 10.23
C ILE A 272 -2.82 3.61 11.70
N ALA A 273 -3.66 2.66 12.08
CA ALA A 273 -3.99 2.45 13.50
C ALA A 273 -2.75 2.13 14.35
N LYS A 274 -1.77 1.40 13.81
CA LYS A 274 -0.49 1.16 14.47
C LYS A 274 0.35 2.42 14.59
N GLN A 275 0.41 3.25 13.55
CA GLN A 275 1.10 4.56 13.60
C GLN A 275 0.47 5.47 14.66
N GLN A 276 -0.85 5.55 14.70
CA GLN A 276 -1.59 6.34 15.68
C GLN A 276 -1.36 5.87 17.12
N ALA A 277 -1.27 4.56 17.33
CA ALA A 277 -0.97 4.01 18.65
C ALA A 277 0.42 4.41 19.17
N VAL A 278 1.39 4.61 18.26
CA VAL A 278 2.75 5.03 18.60
C VAL A 278 2.88 6.55 18.74
N LEU A 279 2.29 7.31 17.81
CA LEU A 279 2.40 8.77 17.77
C LEU A 279 1.44 9.48 18.73
N GLY A 280 0.46 8.77 19.29
CA GLY A 280 -0.54 9.36 20.17
C GLY A 280 -1.35 10.47 19.50
N ALA A 281 -1.62 11.54 20.24
CA ALA A 281 -2.33 12.70 19.72
C ALA A 281 -1.37 13.66 18.99
N LEU A 282 -0.72 13.19 17.91
CA LEU A 282 -0.01 14.11 17.02
C LEU A 282 -1.06 15.11 16.50
N ALA A 283 -0.93 16.39 16.95
CA ALA A 283 -1.86 17.44 16.54
C ALA A 283 -1.66 17.72 15.05
N LEU A 284 -2.44 17.05 14.22
CA LEU A 284 -2.48 17.32 12.79
C LEU A 284 -2.96 18.75 12.55
N ARG A 285 -2.34 19.44 11.62
CA ARG A 285 -2.80 20.75 11.17
C ARG A 285 -4.10 20.57 10.37
N GLN A 286 -5.21 21.11 10.90
CA GLN A 286 -6.50 21.15 10.21
C GLN A 286 -6.48 22.14 9.04
#